data_e452ae01f542f69c4efe572f6275d47c
#
_entry.id   e452ae01f542f69c4efe572f6275d47c
#
_cell.length_a   1.000
_cell.length_b   1.000
_cell.length_c   1.000
_cell.angle_alpha   90.00
_cell.angle_beta   90.00
_cell.angle_gamma   90.00
#
_symmetry.space_group_name_H-M   'P 1'
#
loop_
_entity.id
_entity.type
_entity.pdbx_description
1 polymer ?
#
loop_
_entity_poly.entity_id
_entity_poly.type
_entity_poly.pdbx_seq_one_letter_code
_entity_poly.pdbx_strand_id
1 'polypeptide(L)'
;MKTSPLTLLLGAALTLSGASLQAAPADTARTAAWFEAHKDRPPLLRQFLQRMPKGADLHSHVSGAVYAESYLGWAAQADLCVDTVRKSIQGQSCGTGEGQVPASKLGSAAAAAMVDRMSMRNLDQAGRSGHDQFFDAFSVFGPVSDLPGKPAAMLAELSNRAAGQQILHLELMTTVQGGAVRRLGGQLAWAAEPDLARRHQWLLDHGLAALVEAGRHDLDALDQDYRQQQGCDSARPQPGCGVSVRWLQQTTRTNPPEQVYAQLAYAFELAKADRRVVGLNLVAPEDHPVALRDYRLQMEMIGFLSKQSPQVKIALHAGELVLGLVPPEHLRHHIRDAVELAGAHRIGHAVDIGFENDGFETMALMKQRGVAAEICLTSNDGILGVRGREHPLPDYLAAGVPVVLASDDEGISRIDLSHEYVRAASTYGLGYAQLKQFSRNSLEYSFLPGTSLWQDAAQARVVSACRRDVPGAAQPSPACAAWLQGSERAGRQWALEAAFERFEQSPQWRRPALRSRGRGL
;
A
#
# COMPACT_ATOMS: atom_id res chain seq x y z
N MET A 1 -50.24 -68.26 -2.17
CA MET A 1 -50.46 -66.99 -1.50
C MET A 1 -49.21 -66.13 -1.75
N LYS A 2 -49.31 -65.12 -2.59
CA LYS A 2 -48.22 -64.25 -3.03
C LYS A 2 -48.34 -62.91 -2.24
N THR A 3 -47.31 -62.55 -1.50
CA THR A 3 -47.20 -61.20 -0.84
C THR A 3 -46.08 -60.42 -1.53
N SER A 4 -46.43 -59.32 -2.20
CA SER A 4 -45.50 -58.34 -2.77
C SER A 4 -45.07 -57.34 -1.68
N PRO A 5 -43.82 -56.86 -1.69
CA PRO A 5 -43.43 -55.73 -0.85
C PRO A 5 -43.67 -54.38 -1.56
N LEU A 6 -44.20 -53.46 -0.81
CA LEU A 6 -44.46 -52.08 -1.15
C LEU A 6 -43.12 -51.29 -1.03
N THR A 7 -42.66 -50.71 -2.15
CA THR A 7 -41.47 -49.85 -2.18
C THR A 7 -41.88 -48.42 -1.90
N LEU A 8 -41.45 -47.86 -0.75
CA LEU A 8 -41.59 -46.43 -0.43
C LEU A 8 -40.48 -45.65 -1.14
N LEU A 9 -40.89 -44.80 -2.11
CA LEU A 9 -40.02 -43.78 -2.67
C LEU A 9 -40.07 -42.55 -1.78
N LEU A 10 -38.96 -42.28 -1.06
CA LEU A 10 -38.70 -40.98 -0.41
C LEU A 10 -38.22 -39.96 -1.50
N GLY A 11 -39.07 -39.05 -1.85
CA GLY A 11 -38.71 -37.88 -2.66
C GLY A 11 -37.94 -36.86 -1.83
N ALA A 12 -36.64 -36.72 -2.06
CA ALA A 12 -35.87 -35.61 -1.53
C ALA A 12 -36.15 -34.36 -2.32
N ALA A 13 -36.90 -33.44 -1.73
CA ALA A 13 -37.11 -32.09 -2.26
C ALA A 13 -35.79 -31.27 -2.03
N LEU A 14 -35.02 -31.10 -3.08
CA LEU A 14 -33.95 -30.11 -3.12
C LEU A 14 -34.57 -28.71 -3.12
N THR A 15 -34.55 -28.04 -1.95
CA THR A 15 -34.81 -26.61 -1.88
C THR A 15 -33.61 -25.86 -2.41
N LEU A 16 -33.63 -25.48 -3.67
CA LEU A 16 -32.76 -24.47 -4.23
C LEU A 16 -33.05 -23.15 -3.52
N SER A 17 -32.21 -22.79 -2.55
CA SER A 17 -32.16 -21.45 -1.97
C SER A 17 -31.69 -20.50 -3.06
N GLY A 18 -32.64 -19.90 -3.80
CA GLY A 18 -32.37 -18.84 -4.73
C GLY A 18 -31.82 -17.63 -3.97
N ALA A 19 -30.50 -17.43 -4.00
CA ALA A 19 -29.93 -16.14 -3.66
C ALA A 19 -30.51 -15.11 -4.63
N SER A 20 -31.35 -14.22 -4.14
CA SER A 20 -31.85 -13.09 -4.90
C SER A 20 -30.67 -12.21 -5.26
N LEU A 21 -30.17 -12.33 -6.48
CA LEU A 21 -29.28 -11.34 -7.08
C LEU A 21 -30.06 -10.02 -7.13
N GLN A 22 -29.84 -9.17 -6.15
CA GLN A 22 -30.40 -7.83 -6.12
C GLN A 22 -29.82 -7.10 -7.34
N ALA A 23 -30.65 -6.70 -8.27
CA ALA A 23 -30.23 -5.96 -9.45
C ALA A 23 -29.46 -4.71 -9.02
N ALA A 24 -28.29 -4.49 -9.62
CA ALA A 24 -27.50 -3.29 -9.33
C ALA A 24 -28.35 -2.04 -9.57
N PRO A 25 -28.23 -0.99 -8.75
CA PRO A 25 -28.91 0.27 -9.00
C PRO A 25 -28.72 0.73 -10.45
N ALA A 26 -29.73 1.33 -11.05
CA ALA A 26 -29.72 1.70 -12.48
C ALA A 26 -28.50 2.57 -12.86
N ASP A 27 -28.01 3.39 -11.94
CA ASP A 27 -26.82 4.23 -12.13
C ASP A 27 -25.53 3.41 -12.16
N THR A 28 -25.37 2.42 -11.28
CA THR A 28 -24.23 1.48 -11.30
C THR A 28 -24.17 0.69 -12.59
N ALA A 29 -25.32 0.13 -13.05
CA ALA A 29 -25.38 -0.64 -14.29
C ALA A 29 -25.02 0.22 -15.51
N ARG A 30 -25.48 1.47 -15.54
CA ARG A 30 -25.19 2.42 -16.61
C ARG A 30 -23.71 2.82 -16.64
N THR A 31 -23.12 3.08 -15.46
CA THR A 31 -21.70 3.41 -15.31
C THR A 31 -20.84 2.23 -15.76
N ALA A 32 -21.19 1.00 -15.38
CA ALA A 32 -20.53 -0.21 -15.84
C ALA A 32 -20.62 -0.36 -17.37
N ALA A 33 -21.79 -0.15 -17.96
CA ALA A 33 -21.96 -0.21 -19.41
C ALA A 33 -21.14 0.87 -20.15
N TRP A 34 -21.06 2.09 -19.59
CA TRP A 34 -20.20 3.13 -20.13
C TRP A 34 -18.73 2.72 -20.08
N PHE A 35 -18.27 2.19 -18.93
CA PHE A 35 -16.91 1.70 -18.75
C PHE A 35 -16.55 0.62 -19.77
N GLU A 36 -17.38 -0.42 -19.90
CA GLU A 36 -17.15 -1.51 -20.86
C GLU A 36 -17.06 -1.01 -22.31
N ALA A 37 -17.87 -0.01 -22.68
CA ALA A 37 -17.85 0.57 -24.02
C ALA A 37 -16.63 1.44 -24.32
N HIS A 38 -15.85 1.82 -23.30
CA HIS A 38 -14.75 2.79 -23.46
C HIS A 38 -13.42 2.32 -22.85
N LYS A 39 -13.36 1.18 -22.17
CA LYS A 39 -12.13 0.70 -21.50
C LYS A 39 -10.95 0.47 -22.46
N ASP A 40 -11.22 0.17 -23.73
CA ASP A 40 -10.20 0.01 -24.77
C ASP A 40 -9.73 1.35 -25.38
N ARG A 41 -10.14 2.47 -24.80
CA ARG A 41 -9.75 3.83 -25.20
C ARG A 41 -8.92 4.48 -24.10
N PRO A 42 -7.57 4.39 -24.12
CA PRO A 42 -6.72 4.76 -22.99
C PRO A 42 -6.98 6.15 -22.40
N PRO A 43 -7.19 7.24 -23.20
CA PRO A 43 -7.46 8.55 -22.61
C PRO A 43 -8.81 8.61 -21.86
N LEU A 44 -9.84 7.89 -22.31
CA LEU A 44 -11.15 7.86 -21.64
C LEU A 44 -11.10 6.97 -20.40
N LEU A 45 -10.43 5.82 -20.49
CA LEU A 45 -10.19 4.94 -19.35
C LEU A 45 -9.46 5.70 -18.24
N ARG A 46 -8.38 6.43 -18.58
CA ARG A 46 -7.63 7.25 -17.62
C ARG A 46 -8.51 8.30 -16.95
N GLN A 47 -9.31 9.05 -17.72
CA GLN A 47 -10.21 10.06 -17.16
C GLN A 47 -11.29 9.46 -16.25
N PHE A 48 -11.82 8.29 -16.60
CA PHE A 48 -12.78 7.58 -15.79
C PHE A 48 -12.16 7.16 -14.46
N LEU A 49 -11.03 6.47 -14.51
CA LEU A 49 -10.37 5.90 -13.34
C LEU A 49 -9.75 6.97 -12.44
N GLN A 50 -9.31 8.11 -12.96
CA GLN A 50 -8.87 9.22 -12.13
C GLN A 50 -9.98 9.78 -11.24
N ARG A 51 -11.23 9.75 -11.71
CA ARG A 51 -12.40 10.25 -10.97
C ARG A 51 -13.09 9.18 -10.13
N MET A 52 -12.84 7.91 -10.41
CA MET A 52 -13.41 6.80 -9.67
C MET A 52 -12.90 6.80 -8.22
N PRO A 53 -13.78 6.70 -7.22
CA PRO A 53 -13.36 6.56 -5.82
C PRO A 53 -12.51 5.30 -5.62
N LYS A 54 -11.35 5.42 -4.92
CA LYS A 54 -10.39 4.33 -4.76
C LYS A 54 -10.27 3.80 -3.33
N GLY A 55 -10.98 4.42 -2.38
CA GLY A 55 -10.91 4.02 -0.98
C GLY A 55 -9.60 4.41 -0.34
N ALA A 56 -8.63 3.52 -0.34
CA ALA A 56 -7.33 3.76 0.27
C ALA A 56 -6.17 3.33 -0.63
N ASP A 57 -4.98 3.87 -0.36
CA ASP A 57 -3.69 3.28 -0.73
C ASP A 57 -3.02 2.76 0.55
N LEU A 58 -2.75 1.46 0.58
CA LEU A 58 -2.29 0.76 1.79
C LEU A 58 -0.81 0.39 1.76
N HIS A 59 -0.15 0.64 0.61
CA HIS A 59 1.25 0.31 0.41
C HIS A 59 1.93 1.43 -0.38
N SER A 60 2.45 2.42 0.36
CA SER A 60 3.18 3.54 -0.23
C SER A 60 4.25 4.04 0.74
N HIS A 61 5.47 4.27 0.21
CA HIS A 61 6.61 4.76 0.97
C HIS A 61 6.70 6.28 0.86
N VAL A 62 6.70 7.00 1.99
CA VAL A 62 6.69 8.47 1.98
C VAL A 62 7.78 9.05 1.09
N SER A 63 9.02 8.60 1.23
CA SER A 63 10.14 9.17 0.48
C SER A 63 10.13 8.79 -0.99
N GLY A 64 9.80 7.56 -1.34
CA GLY A 64 9.77 7.10 -2.72
C GLY A 64 8.54 7.57 -3.50
N ALA A 65 7.47 7.96 -2.80
CA ALA A 65 6.26 8.48 -3.42
C ALA A 65 6.35 9.96 -3.84
N VAL A 66 7.34 10.71 -3.35
CA VAL A 66 7.58 12.10 -3.77
C VAL A 66 8.25 12.15 -5.14
N TYR A 67 7.78 13.02 -6.03
CA TYR A 67 8.40 13.18 -7.34
C TYR A 67 9.78 13.86 -7.26
N ALA A 68 10.69 13.42 -8.11
CA ALA A 68 12.07 13.93 -8.19
C ALA A 68 12.16 15.45 -8.34
N GLU A 69 11.21 16.06 -9.04
CA GLU A 69 11.12 17.50 -9.24
C GLU A 69 10.91 18.26 -7.93
N SER A 70 10.14 17.70 -7.00
CA SER A 70 9.94 18.28 -5.67
C SER A 70 11.22 18.26 -4.87
N TYR A 71 11.94 17.14 -4.88
CA TYR A 71 13.25 17.02 -4.24
C TYR A 71 14.27 18.04 -4.79
N LEU A 72 14.33 18.22 -6.11
CA LEU A 72 15.19 19.25 -6.71
C LEU A 72 14.78 20.67 -6.31
N GLY A 73 13.48 20.95 -6.28
CA GLY A 73 12.96 22.22 -5.80
C GLY A 73 13.32 22.50 -4.34
N TRP A 74 13.23 21.51 -3.47
CA TRP A 74 13.61 21.63 -2.05
C TRP A 74 15.13 21.73 -1.86
N ALA A 75 15.91 21.01 -2.64
CA ALA A 75 17.36 21.15 -2.65
C ALA A 75 17.81 22.56 -3.04
N ALA A 76 17.13 23.14 -4.04
CA ALA A 76 17.37 24.53 -4.47
C ALA A 76 17.00 25.56 -3.40
N GLN A 77 15.89 25.35 -2.67
CA GLN A 77 15.48 26.21 -1.55
C GLN A 77 16.46 26.17 -0.37
N ALA A 78 17.09 25.00 -0.15
CA ALA A 78 18.04 24.76 0.94
C ALA A 78 19.50 25.05 0.54
N ASP A 79 19.74 25.59 -0.66
CA ASP A 79 21.07 25.86 -1.25
C ASP A 79 22.03 24.63 -1.19
N LEU A 80 21.47 23.43 -1.41
CA LEU A 80 22.25 22.21 -1.45
C LEU A 80 23.05 22.09 -2.75
N CYS A 81 24.16 21.37 -2.67
CA CYS A 81 25.01 21.09 -3.81
C CYS A 81 24.56 19.86 -4.57
N VAL A 82 24.54 19.94 -5.90
CA VAL A 82 24.40 18.81 -6.81
C VAL A 82 25.74 18.53 -7.49
N ASP A 83 26.21 17.30 -7.33
CA ASP A 83 27.31 16.76 -8.12
C ASP A 83 26.74 16.24 -9.46
N THR A 84 26.96 16.99 -10.52
CA THR A 84 26.43 16.66 -11.85
C THR A 84 27.16 15.50 -12.53
N VAL A 85 28.39 15.17 -12.07
CA VAL A 85 29.17 14.03 -12.57
C VAL A 85 28.67 12.73 -11.91
N ARG A 86 28.57 12.72 -10.58
CA ARG A 86 28.06 11.56 -9.82
C ARG A 86 26.53 11.47 -9.84
N LYS A 87 25.84 12.53 -10.27
CA LYS A 87 24.38 12.67 -10.23
C LYS A 87 23.83 12.40 -8.81
N SER A 88 24.34 13.13 -7.84
CA SER A 88 23.95 13.02 -6.42
C SER A 88 23.68 14.39 -5.82
N ILE A 89 22.81 14.43 -4.79
CA ILE A 89 22.59 15.64 -3.98
C ILE A 89 23.42 15.50 -2.71
N GLN A 90 24.19 16.53 -2.40
CA GLN A 90 25.00 16.58 -1.16
C GLN A 90 24.21 17.34 -0.10
N GLY A 91 24.30 16.90 1.16
CA GLY A 91 23.60 17.52 2.29
C GLY A 91 24.17 18.87 2.76
N GLN A 92 24.94 19.57 1.91
CA GLN A 92 25.61 20.82 2.21
C GLN A 92 25.75 21.69 0.97
N SER A 93 26.10 22.98 1.16
CA SER A 93 26.40 23.90 0.07
C SER A 93 27.66 23.48 -0.71
N CYS A 94 27.75 23.91 -1.97
CA CYS A 94 28.85 23.53 -2.86
C CYS A 94 30.21 24.03 -2.38
N GLY A 95 31.22 23.14 -2.53
CA GLY A 95 32.61 23.51 -2.50
C GLY A 95 33.15 23.97 -3.87
N THR A 96 34.45 23.79 -4.09
CA THR A 96 35.16 24.18 -5.33
C THR A 96 35.42 22.98 -6.26
N GLY A 97 34.78 21.84 -6.01
CA GLY A 97 34.99 20.61 -6.80
C GLY A 97 34.40 20.70 -8.20
N GLU A 98 35.03 20.02 -9.16
CA GLU A 98 34.51 19.88 -10.51
C GLU A 98 33.13 19.23 -10.52
N GLY A 99 32.21 19.76 -11.31
CA GLY A 99 30.84 19.24 -11.42
C GLY A 99 29.91 19.62 -10.28
N GLN A 100 30.40 20.33 -9.24
CA GLN A 100 29.58 20.81 -8.15
C GLN A 100 28.84 22.08 -8.54
N VAL A 101 27.51 22.02 -8.52
CA VAL A 101 26.62 23.13 -8.90
C VAL A 101 25.53 23.29 -7.84
N PRO A 102 25.29 24.51 -7.31
CA PRO A 102 24.15 24.74 -6.45
C PRO A 102 22.85 24.30 -7.11
N ALA A 103 21.99 23.61 -6.39
CA ALA A 103 20.73 23.09 -6.96
C ALA A 103 19.87 24.20 -7.59
N SER A 104 19.92 25.42 -7.04
CA SER A 104 19.26 26.62 -7.57
C SER A 104 19.82 27.12 -8.91
N LYS A 105 21.00 26.64 -9.31
CA LYS A 105 21.69 27.03 -10.57
C LYS A 105 21.80 25.91 -11.58
N LEU A 106 21.11 24.77 -11.35
CA LEU A 106 21.11 23.66 -12.30
C LEU A 106 20.52 24.09 -13.65
N GLY A 107 21.28 23.87 -14.73
CA GLY A 107 20.75 23.98 -16.07
C GLY A 107 19.73 22.87 -16.38
N SER A 108 18.83 23.12 -17.33
CA SER A 108 17.73 22.20 -17.67
C SER A 108 18.18 20.76 -17.98
N ALA A 109 19.29 20.60 -18.69
CA ALA A 109 19.83 19.28 -19.01
C ALA A 109 20.31 18.52 -17.77
N ALA A 110 21.01 19.22 -16.84
CA ALA A 110 21.45 18.63 -15.58
C ALA A 110 20.26 18.28 -14.67
N ALA A 111 19.28 19.17 -14.57
CA ALA A 111 18.05 18.91 -13.83
C ALA A 111 17.30 17.69 -14.40
N ALA A 112 17.18 17.58 -15.73
CA ALA A 112 16.58 16.39 -16.37
C ALA A 112 17.35 15.11 -16.04
N ALA A 113 18.69 15.14 -16.09
CA ALA A 113 19.52 14.00 -15.73
C ALA A 113 19.37 13.59 -14.25
N MET A 114 19.15 14.54 -13.35
CA MET A 114 18.85 14.26 -11.95
C MET A 114 17.47 13.62 -11.77
N VAL A 115 16.44 14.07 -12.50
CA VAL A 115 15.11 13.43 -12.50
C VAL A 115 15.21 11.98 -12.99
N ASP A 116 15.97 11.72 -14.06
CA ASP A 116 16.22 10.36 -14.55
C ASP A 116 16.94 9.50 -13.50
N ARG A 117 17.87 10.08 -12.75
CA ARG A 117 18.63 9.36 -11.72
C ARG A 117 17.78 9.03 -10.48
N MET A 118 16.79 9.86 -10.15
CA MET A 118 15.89 9.68 -9.01
C MET A 118 14.58 8.97 -9.38
N SER A 119 14.43 8.44 -10.60
CA SER A 119 13.18 7.80 -11.02
C SER A 119 13.41 6.79 -12.15
N MET A 120 12.35 6.04 -12.45
CA MET A 120 12.30 5.07 -13.57
C MET A 120 12.10 5.76 -14.94
N ARG A 121 12.16 7.10 -14.99
CA ARG A 121 12.09 7.83 -16.24
C ARG A 121 13.30 7.50 -17.13
N ASN A 122 13.05 7.21 -18.41
CA ASN A 122 14.09 6.87 -19.39
C ASN A 122 14.95 5.65 -19.01
N LEU A 123 14.37 4.68 -18.29
CA LEU A 123 15.05 3.46 -17.83
C LEU A 123 15.78 2.75 -18.96
N ASP A 124 15.17 2.62 -20.15
CA ASP A 124 15.79 1.98 -21.33
C ASP A 124 17.12 2.61 -21.76
N GLN A 125 17.34 3.88 -21.39
CA GLN A 125 18.55 4.64 -21.68
C GLN A 125 19.55 4.62 -20.51
N ALA A 126 19.16 4.09 -19.35
CA ALA A 126 19.98 4.14 -18.14
C ALA A 126 21.19 3.18 -18.19
N GLY A 127 21.17 2.16 -19.05
CA GLY A 127 22.23 1.14 -19.17
C GLY A 127 22.38 0.26 -17.93
N ARG A 128 21.31 0.10 -17.14
CA ARG A 128 21.26 -0.65 -15.88
C ARG A 128 19.90 -1.34 -15.73
N SER A 129 19.81 -2.30 -14.80
CA SER A 129 18.55 -2.98 -14.51
C SER A 129 17.51 -2.04 -13.88
N GLY A 130 16.23 -2.37 -14.02
CA GLY A 130 15.17 -1.66 -13.32
C GLY A 130 15.32 -1.75 -11.81
N HIS A 131 15.69 -2.92 -11.30
CA HIS A 131 16.02 -3.17 -9.92
C HIS A 131 17.08 -2.18 -9.39
N ASP A 132 18.26 -2.12 -10.03
CA ASP A 132 19.33 -1.23 -9.57
C ASP A 132 18.95 0.25 -9.70
N GLN A 133 18.23 0.62 -10.76
CA GLN A 133 17.77 2.00 -10.95
C GLN A 133 16.80 2.41 -9.84
N PHE A 134 15.87 1.53 -9.48
CA PHE A 134 14.86 1.79 -8.46
C PHE A 134 15.52 1.98 -7.08
N PHE A 135 16.25 0.98 -6.60
CA PHE A 135 16.81 1.02 -5.25
C PHE A 135 17.92 2.07 -5.07
N ASP A 136 18.70 2.35 -6.11
CA ASP A 136 19.71 3.40 -6.05
C ASP A 136 19.12 4.83 -6.01
N ALA A 137 17.87 5.03 -6.46
CA ALA A 137 17.22 6.34 -6.43
C ALA A 137 17.13 6.91 -5.00
N PHE A 138 16.88 6.05 -4.01
CA PHE A 138 16.79 6.44 -2.59
C PHE A 138 18.05 7.11 -2.06
N SER A 139 19.23 6.68 -2.51
CA SER A 139 20.51 7.26 -2.10
C SER A 139 20.69 8.71 -2.56
N VAL A 140 19.99 9.12 -3.62
CA VAL A 140 20.16 10.45 -4.24
C VAL A 140 19.37 11.52 -3.51
N PHE A 141 18.13 11.24 -3.12
CA PHE A 141 17.26 12.23 -2.49
C PHE A 141 17.28 12.21 -0.94
N GLY A 142 17.92 11.21 -0.33
CA GLY A 142 18.02 11.08 1.12
C GLY A 142 18.47 12.38 1.83
N PRO A 143 19.53 13.08 1.37
CA PRO A 143 19.95 14.32 1.98
C PRO A 143 18.91 15.44 2.01
N VAL A 144 17.88 15.36 1.14
CA VAL A 144 16.80 16.34 1.06
C VAL A 144 15.62 15.93 1.94
N SER A 145 15.28 14.63 1.95
CA SER A 145 14.14 14.11 2.72
C SER A 145 14.26 14.37 4.22
N ASP A 146 15.49 14.38 4.74
CA ASP A 146 15.78 14.57 6.16
C ASP A 146 15.89 16.04 6.59
N LEU A 147 15.74 17.00 5.68
CA LEU A 147 15.79 18.42 6.02
C LEU A 147 14.58 18.83 6.88
N PRO A 148 14.75 19.80 7.82
CA PRO A 148 13.65 20.32 8.62
C PRO A 148 12.45 20.75 7.78
N GLY A 149 11.24 20.37 8.21
CA GLY A 149 9.97 20.68 7.55
C GLY A 149 9.69 19.88 6.26
N LYS A 150 10.64 19.07 5.77
CA LYS A 150 10.42 18.27 4.54
C LYS A 150 9.53 17.04 4.78
N PRO A 151 9.55 16.35 5.92
CA PRO A 151 8.55 15.32 6.19
C PRO A 151 7.09 15.81 6.05
N ALA A 152 6.79 17.01 6.54
CA ALA A 152 5.47 17.63 6.38
C ALA A 152 5.19 18.02 4.91
N ALA A 153 6.19 18.52 4.18
CA ALA A 153 6.04 18.86 2.76
C ALA A 153 5.83 17.60 1.89
N MET A 154 6.51 16.49 2.21
CA MET A 154 6.28 15.19 1.56
C MET A 154 4.84 14.72 1.79
N LEU A 155 4.38 14.72 3.04
CA LEU A 155 3.01 14.35 3.37
C LEU A 155 1.99 15.25 2.67
N ALA A 156 2.27 16.55 2.54
CA ALA A 156 1.43 17.51 1.84
C ALA A 156 1.30 17.17 0.34
N GLU A 157 2.40 16.81 -0.31
CA GLU A 157 2.38 16.39 -1.71
C GLU A 157 1.55 15.12 -1.89
N LEU A 158 1.80 14.08 -1.09
CA LEU A 158 1.12 12.81 -1.18
C LEU A 158 -0.39 12.95 -0.91
N SER A 159 -0.77 13.63 0.16
CA SER A 159 -2.19 13.78 0.53
C SER A 159 -2.98 14.62 -0.48
N ASN A 160 -2.39 15.69 -1.04
CA ASN A 160 -3.04 16.48 -2.09
C ASN A 160 -3.20 15.67 -3.39
N ARG A 161 -2.19 14.87 -3.77
CA ARG A 161 -2.27 13.97 -4.92
C ARG A 161 -3.34 12.89 -4.71
N ALA A 162 -3.40 12.31 -3.51
CA ALA A 162 -4.42 11.33 -3.13
C ALA A 162 -5.84 11.91 -3.22
N ALA A 163 -6.05 13.13 -2.70
CA ALA A 163 -7.33 13.83 -2.81
C ALA A 163 -7.75 14.03 -4.27
N GLY A 164 -6.81 14.41 -5.15
CA GLY A 164 -7.04 14.57 -6.60
C GLY A 164 -7.41 13.27 -7.32
N GLN A 165 -7.07 12.12 -6.72
CA GLN A 165 -7.38 10.79 -7.22
C GLN A 165 -8.61 10.13 -6.54
N GLN A 166 -9.32 10.85 -5.68
CA GLN A 166 -10.47 10.35 -4.92
C GLN A 166 -10.09 9.21 -3.94
N ILE A 167 -8.90 9.29 -3.35
CA ILE A 167 -8.44 8.44 -2.25
C ILE A 167 -8.86 9.08 -0.93
N LEU A 168 -9.44 8.31 -0.03
CA LEU A 168 -9.97 8.79 1.25
C LEU A 168 -9.02 8.52 2.42
N HIS A 169 -8.11 7.56 2.25
CA HIS A 169 -7.21 7.09 3.30
C HIS A 169 -5.87 6.64 2.74
N LEU A 170 -4.79 6.92 3.48
CA LEU A 170 -3.44 6.47 3.18
C LEU A 170 -2.86 5.74 4.40
N GLU A 171 -2.26 4.57 4.17
CA GLU A 171 -1.36 3.93 5.13
C GLU A 171 0.06 4.05 4.60
N LEU A 172 0.81 5.01 5.13
CA LEU A 172 2.12 5.41 4.62
C LEU A 172 3.23 4.76 5.44
N MET A 173 4.20 4.18 4.76
CA MET A 173 5.41 3.63 5.36
C MET A 173 6.44 4.73 5.62
N THR A 174 6.91 4.81 6.86
CA THR A 174 7.94 5.77 7.28
C THR A 174 8.83 5.18 8.37
N THR A 175 10.03 5.75 8.54
CA THR A 175 10.98 5.35 9.58
C THR A 175 11.11 6.44 10.63
N VAL A 176 10.42 6.26 11.77
CA VAL A 176 10.51 7.15 12.92
C VAL A 176 11.64 6.67 13.83
N GLN A 177 12.54 7.55 14.30
CA GLN A 177 13.67 7.26 15.19
C GLN A 177 14.66 6.17 14.71
N GLY A 178 14.66 5.83 13.41
CA GLY A 178 15.39 4.68 12.87
C GLY A 178 16.89 4.64 13.21
N GLY A 179 17.58 5.78 13.14
CA GLY A 179 18.99 5.89 13.48
C GLY A 179 19.28 5.60 14.97
N ALA A 180 18.45 6.14 15.86
CA ALA A 180 18.59 5.95 17.31
C ALA A 180 18.28 4.50 17.72
N VAL A 181 17.23 3.92 17.13
CA VAL A 181 16.83 2.52 17.38
C VAL A 181 17.92 1.55 16.91
N ARG A 182 18.50 1.76 15.71
CA ARG A 182 19.62 0.92 15.24
C ARG A 182 20.84 1.03 16.14
N ARG A 183 21.17 2.24 16.66
CA ARG A 183 22.27 2.39 17.63
C ARG A 183 22.01 1.63 18.93
N LEU A 184 20.78 1.65 19.44
CA LEU A 184 20.39 0.85 20.60
C LEU A 184 20.53 -0.65 20.30
N GLY A 185 20.00 -1.11 19.16
CA GLY A 185 20.11 -2.51 18.72
C GLY A 185 21.55 -2.99 18.62
N GLY A 186 22.46 -2.16 18.10
CA GLY A 186 23.89 -2.48 18.00
C GLY A 186 24.60 -2.71 19.34
N GLN A 187 23.97 -2.40 20.45
CA GLN A 187 24.50 -2.68 21.81
C GLN A 187 24.02 -4.04 22.36
N LEU A 188 23.05 -4.69 21.70
CA LEU A 188 22.55 -6.00 22.08
C LEU A 188 23.63 -7.07 21.89
N ALA A 189 23.93 -7.83 22.93
CA ALA A 189 24.85 -8.96 22.86
C ALA A 189 24.17 -10.16 22.17
N TRP A 190 23.88 -10.03 20.85
CA TRP A 190 23.05 -10.95 20.08
C TRP A 190 23.49 -12.42 20.16
N ALA A 191 24.78 -12.68 20.04
CA ALA A 191 25.33 -14.03 20.08
C ALA A 191 25.29 -14.67 21.49
N ALA A 192 25.30 -13.86 22.55
CA ALA A 192 25.34 -14.33 23.92
C ALA A 192 23.96 -14.60 24.54
N GLU A 193 22.91 -13.97 24.01
CA GLU A 193 21.55 -14.13 24.52
C GLU A 193 20.61 -14.61 23.41
N PRO A 194 20.28 -15.91 23.33
CA PRO A 194 19.39 -16.43 22.27
C PRO A 194 17.91 -16.19 22.51
N ASP A 195 17.50 -15.85 23.74
CA ASP A 195 16.10 -15.69 24.12
C ASP A 195 15.55 -14.33 23.69
N LEU A 196 14.58 -14.31 22.78
CA LEU A 196 13.95 -13.10 22.29
C LEU A 196 13.23 -12.30 23.39
N ALA A 197 12.66 -12.96 24.40
CA ALA A 197 12.01 -12.26 25.51
C ALA A 197 13.01 -11.48 26.36
N ARG A 198 14.18 -12.08 26.64
CA ARG A 198 15.27 -11.40 27.38
C ARG A 198 15.85 -10.26 26.56
N ARG A 199 16.02 -10.44 25.25
CA ARG A 199 16.44 -9.36 24.35
C ARG A 199 15.44 -8.21 24.35
N HIS A 200 14.14 -8.50 24.30
CA HIS A 200 13.09 -7.48 24.37
C HIS A 200 13.15 -6.72 25.71
N GLN A 201 13.23 -7.44 26.82
CA GLN A 201 13.36 -6.83 28.15
C GLN A 201 14.60 -5.96 28.23
N TRP A 202 15.75 -6.44 27.72
CA TRP A 202 16.98 -5.66 27.68
C TRP A 202 16.80 -4.33 26.93
N LEU A 203 16.15 -4.34 25.76
CA LEU A 203 15.86 -3.11 25.00
C LEU A 203 15.00 -2.14 25.80
N LEU A 204 13.96 -2.63 26.51
CA LEU A 204 13.11 -1.80 27.37
C LEU A 204 13.93 -1.17 28.51
N ASP A 205 14.80 -1.94 29.16
CA ASP A 205 15.62 -1.48 30.28
C ASP A 205 16.73 -0.48 29.84
N HIS A 206 17.12 -0.50 28.55
CA HIS A 206 18.20 0.31 28.00
C HIS A 206 17.74 1.47 27.11
N GLY A 207 16.46 1.86 27.19
CA GLY A 207 15.98 3.13 26.61
C GLY A 207 15.02 3.01 25.45
N LEU A 208 14.52 1.82 25.08
CA LEU A 208 13.52 1.68 24.02
C LEU A 208 12.26 2.51 24.32
N ALA A 209 11.80 2.54 25.57
CA ALA A 209 10.63 3.33 25.97
C ALA A 209 10.85 4.84 25.75
N ALA A 210 12.05 5.36 26.03
CA ALA A 210 12.37 6.77 25.77
C ALA A 210 12.38 7.08 24.25
N LEU A 211 12.84 6.14 23.41
CA LEU A 211 12.77 6.28 21.96
C LEU A 211 11.34 6.26 21.44
N VAL A 212 10.44 5.47 22.05
CA VAL A 212 9.01 5.47 21.72
C VAL A 212 8.39 6.84 22.00
N GLU A 213 8.68 7.43 23.17
CA GLU A 213 8.19 8.78 23.48
C GLU A 213 8.77 9.84 22.53
N ALA A 214 10.06 9.76 22.20
CA ALA A 214 10.66 10.65 21.20
C ALA A 214 9.95 10.52 19.83
N GLY A 215 9.66 9.29 19.40
CA GLY A 215 8.94 9.06 18.15
C GLY A 215 7.50 9.62 18.15
N ARG A 216 6.81 9.56 19.28
CA ARG A 216 5.49 10.20 19.44
C ARG A 216 5.59 11.71 19.28
N HIS A 217 6.59 12.34 19.90
CA HIS A 217 6.84 13.77 19.74
C HIS A 217 7.20 14.15 18.30
N ASP A 218 7.98 13.33 17.59
CA ASP A 218 8.27 13.56 16.17
C ASP A 218 6.99 13.53 15.32
N LEU A 219 6.10 12.59 15.61
CA LEU A 219 4.80 12.50 14.91
C LEU A 219 3.86 13.65 15.27
N ASP A 220 3.90 14.18 16.51
CA ASP A 220 3.15 15.37 16.90
C ASP A 220 3.65 16.61 16.14
N ALA A 221 4.97 16.79 16.05
CA ALA A 221 5.58 17.88 15.32
C ALA A 221 5.26 17.79 13.81
N LEU A 222 5.37 16.59 13.24
CA LEU A 222 5.00 16.35 11.84
C LEU A 222 3.55 16.71 11.55
N ASP A 223 2.61 16.28 12.39
CA ASP A 223 1.18 16.59 12.22
C ASP A 223 0.91 18.09 12.33
N GLN A 224 1.52 18.76 13.30
CA GLN A 224 1.43 20.20 13.48
C GLN A 224 1.94 20.95 12.25
N ASP A 225 3.17 20.64 11.79
CA ASP A 225 3.79 21.26 10.61
C ASP A 225 2.95 21.04 9.36
N TYR A 226 2.46 19.81 9.14
CA TYR A 226 1.59 19.47 8.03
C TYR A 226 0.29 20.29 8.04
N ARG A 227 -0.42 20.33 9.18
CA ARG A 227 -1.67 21.08 9.32
C ARG A 227 -1.46 22.57 9.07
N GLN A 228 -0.34 23.11 9.56
CA GLN A 228 0.02 24.51 9.32
C GLN A 228 0.30 24.78 7.84
N GLN A 229 1.14 23.96 7.19
CA GLN A 229 1.49 24.11 5.77
C GLN A 229 0.27 23.97 4.85
N GLN A 230 -0.67 23.07 5.18
CA GLN A 230 -1.87 22.83 4.40
C GLN A 230 -3.04 23.76 4.77
N GLY A 231 -2.89 24.56 5.82
CA GLY A 231 -3.97 25.43 6.31
C GLY A 231 -5.21 24.63 6.72
N CYS A 232 -5.04 23.46 7.32
CA CYS A 232 -6.15 22.54 7.61
C CYS A 232 -7.20 23.15 8.55
N ASP A 233 -6.81 24.10 9.40
CA ASP A 233 -7.70 24.81 10.32
C ASP A 233 -8.16 26.17 9.78
N SER A 234 -7.85 26.50 8.52
CA SER A 234 -8.23 27.74 7.87
C SER A 234 -9.59 27.65 7.17
N ALA A 235 -10.12 28.79 6.74
CA ALA A 235 -11.34 28.86 5.93
C ALA A 235 -11.20 28.22 4.53
N ARG A 236 -9.98 27.96 4.06
CA ARG A 236 -9.68 27.39 2.75
C ARG A 236 -8.56 26.33 2.88
N PRO A 237 -8.83 25.18 3.50
CA PRO A 237 -7.84 24.13 3.61
C PRO A 237 -7.49 23.55 2.24
N GLN A 238 -6.25 23.08 2.10
CA GLN A 238 -5.86 22.30 0.93
C GLN A 238 -6.60 20.96 0.90
N PRO A 239 -6.86 20.39 -0.29
CA PRO A 239 -7.63 19.15 -0.43
C PRO A 239 -7.06 17.96 0.38
N GLY A 240 -5.75 17.88 0.56
CA GLY A 240 -5.08 16.84 1.33
C GLY A 240 -5.52 16.76 2.79
N CYS A 241 -5.99 17.87 3.39
CA CYS A 241 -6.54 17.87 4.75
C CYS A 241 -7.75 16.94 4.92
N GLY A 242 -8.45 16.61 3.85
CA GLY A 242 -9.59 15.67 3.87
C GLY A 242 -9.20 14.20 3.81
N VAL A 243 -7.93 13.90 3.52
CA VAL A 243 -7.41 12.54 3.42
C VAL A 243 -6.95 12.07 4.81
N SER A 244 -7.46 10.94 5.25
CA SER A 244 -7.00 10.31 6.51
C SER A 244 -5.64 9.67 6.29
N VAL A 245 -4.72 9.84 7.23
CA VAL A 245 -3.38 9.24 7.16
C VAL A 245 -3.12 8.40 8.40
N ARG A 246 -2.52 7.23 8.21
CA ARG A 246 -1.96 6.36 9.25
C ARG A 246 -0.58 5.91 8.84
N TRP A 247 0.23 5.53 9.82
CA TRP A 247 1.63 5.18 9.64
C TRP A 247 1.86 3.69 9.81
N LEU A 248 2.68 3.13 8.94
CA LEU A 248 3.32 1.83 9.10
C LEU A 248 4.81 2.08 9.39
N GLN A 249 5.27 1.65 10.58
CA GLN A 249 6.67 1.79 10.93
C GLN A 249 7.53 0.83 10.11
N GLN A 250 8.50 1.35 9.40
CA GLN A 250 9.46 0.58 8.59
C GLN A 250 10.55 -0.04 9.45
N THR A 251 10.92 -1.28 9.12
CA THR A 251 12.09 -1.99 9.62
C THR A 251 12.96 -2.40 8.44
N THR A 252 14.21 -1.95 8.42
CA THR A 252 15.18 -2.25 7.35
C THR A 252 15.75 -3.65 7.52
N ARG A 253 15.29 -4.60 6.68
CA ARG A 253 15.63 -6.03 6.77
C ARG A 253 17.10 -6.37 6.49
N THR A 254 17.83 -5.47 5.85
CA THR A 254 19.24 -5.67 5.47
C THR A 254 20.25 -5.30 6.55
N ASN A 255 19.79 -4.85 7.72
CA ASN A 255 20.65 -4.59 8.87
C ASN A 255 21.04 -5.90 9.59
N PRO A 256 22.08 -5.88 10.46
CA PRO A 256 22.38 -7.00 11.35
C PRO A 256 21.19 -7.40 12.23
N PRO A 257 21.06 -8.69 12.61
CA PRO A 257 19.86 -9.21 13.28
C PRO A 257 19.51 -8.50 14.60
N GLU A 258 20.49 -8.06 15.37
CA GLU A 258 20.29 -7.27 16.59
C GLU A 258 19.63 -5.91 16.32
N GLN A 259 19.98 -5.28 15.20
CA GLN A 259 19.39 -4.02 14.79
C GLN A 259 18.00 -4.22 14.18
N VAL A 260 17.79 -5.30 13.42
CA VAL A 260 16.47 -5.66 12.91
C VAL A 260 15.52 -5.94 14.07
N TYR A 261 15.95 -6.72 15.07
CA TYR A 261 15.13 -7.03 16.23
C TYR A 261 14.75 -5.78 17.03
N ALA A 262 15.72 -4.86 17.25
CA ALA A 262 15.44 -3.60 17.93
C ALA A 262 14.44 -2.72 17.17
N GLN A 263 14.54 -2.65 15.83
CA GLN A 263 13.57 -1.93 14.99
C GLN A 263 12.18 -2.56 15.04
N LEU A 264 12.08 -3.88 15.03
CA LEU A 264 10.81 -4.59 15.18
C LEU A 264 10.19 -4.35 16.55
N ALA A 265 10.98 -4.53 17.64
CA ALA A 265 10.52 -4.25 19.00
C ALA A 265 10.02 -2.80 19.14
N TYR A 266 10.77 -1.83 18.60
CA TYR A 266 10.36 -0.43 18.56
C TYR A 266 9.04 -0.23 17.80
N ALA A 267 8.88 -0.86 16.62
CA ALA A 267 7.66 -0.74 15.82
C ALA A 267 6.43 -1.24 16.58
N PHE A 268 6.56 -2.38 17.27
CA PHE A 268 5.48 -2.91 18.11
C PHE A 268 5.16 -1.99 19.29
N GLU A 269 6.18 -1.48 19.99
CA GLU A 269 5.97 -0.59 21.14
C GLU A 269 5.36 0.76 20.69
N LEU A 270 5.85 1.33 19.58
CA LEU A 270 5.30 2.58 19.04
C LEU A 270 3.84 2.42 18.60
N ALA A 271 3.49 1.32 17.92
CA ALA A 271 2.11 1.05 17.50
C ALA A 271 1.15 0.84 18.69
N LYS A 272 1.65 0.38 19.85
CA LYS A 272 0.86 0.32 21.09
C LYS A 272 0.67 1.70 21.72
N ALA A 273 1.67 2.55 21.60
CA ALA A 273 1.72 3.85 22.29
C ALA A 273 1.04 4.97 21.49
N ASP A 274 0.99 4.90 20.16
CA ASP A 274 0.46 5.93 19.29
C ASP A 274 -0.56 5.39 18.28
N ARG A 275 -1.81 5.82 18.39
CA ARG A 275 -2.92 5.39 17.50
C ARG A 275 -2.74 5.76 16.03
N ARG A 276 -1.81 6.66 15.70
CA ARG A 276 -1.49 7.04 14.33
C ARG A 276 -0.64 5.96 13.64
N VAL A 277 0.11 5.18 14.42
CA VAL A 277 0.91 4.05 13.94
C VAL A 277 0.06 2.79 14.04
N VAL A 278 -0.43 2.32 12.92
CA VAL A 278 -1.40 1.22 12.88
C VAL A 278 -0.77 -0.14 12.63
N GLY A 279 0.52 -0.18 12.32
CA GLY A 279 1.25 -1.41 12.06
C GLY A 279 2.71 -1.17 11.67
N LEU A 280 3.30 -2.21 11.11
CA LEU A 280 4.69 -2.22 10.68
C LEU A 280 4.87 -2.89 9.32
N ASN A 281 6.05 -2.66 8.70
CA ASN A 281 6.47 -3.36 7.49
C ASN A 281 7.99 -3.59 7.48
N LEU A 282 8.45 -4.68 6.83
CA LEU A 282 9.85 -4.90 6.47
C LEU A 282 10.13 -4.25 5.12
N VAL A 283 11.22 -3.49 5.02
CA VAL A 283 11.58 -2.76 3.80
C VAL A 283 13.05 -3.02 3.40
N ALA A 284 13.47 -2.50 2.28
CA ALA A 284 14.72 -2.75 1.57
C ALA A 284 14.69 -4.04 0.73
N PRO A 285 15.60 -4.18 -0.29
CA PRO A 285 15.56 -5.28 -1.25
C PRO A 285 15.45 -6.65 -0.60
N GLU A 286 14.46 -7.42 -1.00
CA GLU A 286 14.23 -8.78 -0.45
C GLU A 286 15.29 -9.78 -0.93
N ASP A 287 15.84 -9.55 -2.12
CA ASP A 287 16.91 -10.32 -2.73
C ASP A 287 18.31 -10.02 -2.14
N HIS A 288 18.42 -9.01 -1.27
CA HIS A 288 19.71 -8.70 -0.63
C HIS A 288 20.23 -9.89 0.19
N PRO A 289 21.53 -10.22 0.11
CA PRO A 289 22.09 -11.42 0.77
C PRO A 289 21.79 -11.54 2.27
N VAL A 290 21.74 -10.42 3.00
CA VAL A 290 21.37 -10.42 4.42
C VAL A 290 19.88 -10.72 4.60
N ALA A 291 19.02 -10.14 3.77
CA ALA A 291 17.58 -10.38 3.82
C ALA A 291 17.25 -11.85 3.53
N LEU A 292 17.85 -12.43 2.50
CA LEU A 292 17.66 -13.84 2.15
C LEU A 292 18.16 -14.78 3.25
N ARG A 293 19.38 -14.54 3.79
CA ARG A 293 19.96 -15.35 4.85
C ARG A 293 19.13 -15.36 6.12
N ASP A 294 18.63 -14.19 6.52
CA ASP A 294 17.99 -13.98 7.82
C ASP A 294 16.45 -13.98 7.73
N TYR A 295 15.86 -14.27 6.54
CA TYR A 295 14.42 -14.13 6.30
C TYR A 295 13.58 -14.87 7.35
N ARG A 296 13.84 -16.16 7.54
CA ARG A 296 13.09 -16.97 8.48
C ARG A 296 13.26 -16.48 9.93
N LEU A 297 14.48 -16.10 10.32
CA LEU A 297 14.75 -15.51 11.63
C LEU A 297 13.91 -14.24 11.84
N GLN A 298 13.81 -13.38 10.82
CA GLN A 298 13.01 -12.16 10.89
C GLN A 298 11.52 -12.46 11.04
N MET A 299 11.00 -13.49 10.34
CA MET A 299 9.61 -13.94 10.52
C MET A 299 9.36 -14.49 11.94
N GLU A 300 10.30 -15.23 12.51
CA GLU A 300 10.24 -15.73 13.89
C GLU A 300 10.27 -14.58 14.91
N MET A 301 11.10 -13.53 14.70
CA MET A 301 11.13 -12.31 15.52
C MET A 301 9.77 -11.61 15.52
N ILE A 302 9.17 -11.41 14.35
CA ILE A 302 7.86 -10.77 14.20
C ILE A 302 6.79 -11.63 14.88
N GLY A 303 6.79 -12.93 14.62
CA GLY A 303 5.84 -13.87 15.22
C GLY A 303 5.93 -13.94 16.75
N PHE A 304 7.13 -13.79 17.31
CA PHE A 304 7.32 -13.68 18.76
C PHE A 304 6.68 -12.40 19.32
N LEU A 305 6.97 -11.25 18.71
CA LEU A 305 6.42 -9.94 19.14
C LEU A 305 4.91 -9.85 18.92
N SER A 306 4.40 -10.41 17.83
CA SER A 306 2.97 -10.47 17.52
C SER A 306 2.18 -11.25 18.57
N LYS A 307 2.70 -12.37 19.08
CA LYS A 307 2.05 -13.13 20.15
C LYS A 307 1.94 -12.34 21.45
N GLN A 308 2.89 -11.44 21.72
CA GLN A 308 2.85 -10.57 22.90
C GLN A 308 1.97 -9.33 22.70
N SER A 309 1.76 -8.91 21.45
CA SER A 309 1.03 -7.70 21.10
C SER A 309 0.07 -7.96 19.92
N PRO A 310 -0.97 -8.82 20.09
CA PRO A 310 -1.84 -9.28 18.99
C PRO A 310 -2.71 -8.17 18.38
N GLN A 311 -2.80 -7.01 19.04
CA GLN A 311 -3.50 -5.84 18.51
C GLN A 311 -2.72 -5.10 17.42
N VAL A 312 -1.38 -5.26 17.37
CA VAL A 312 -0.53 -4.62 16.36
C VAL A 312 -0.67 -5.33 15.02
N LYS A 313 -0.90 -4.57 13.98
CA LYS A 313 -1.11 -5.10 12.64
C LYS A 313 0.20 -5.21 11.88
N ILE A 314 0.28 -6.18 10.99
CA ILE A 314 1.49 -6.55 10.27
C ILE A 314 1.18 -6.58 8.78
N ALA A 315 1.81 -5.70 8.02
CA ALA A 315 1.93 -5.77 6.58
C ALA A 315 3.40 -6.05 6.24
N LEU A 316 3.69 -6.94 5.31
CA LEU A 316 5.06 -7.32 4.98
C LEU A 316 5.26 -7.34 3.47
N HIS A 317 6.39 -6.78 3.01
CA HIS A 317 6.93 -7.15 1.72
C HIS A 317 7.36 -8.61 1.78
N ALA A 318 6.73 -9.46 0.98
CA ALA A 318 7.10 -10.86 0.85
C ALA A 318 6.82 -11.37 -0.57
N GLY A 319 7.79 -12.10 -1.12
CA GLY A 319 7.69 -12.59 -2.48
C GLY A 319 7.90 -11.54 -3.55
N GLU A 320 8.60 -10.44 -3.25
CA GLU A 320 9.09 -9.50 -4.27
C GLU A 320 10.37 -10.05 -4.91
N LEU A 321 10.27 -11.27 -5.45
CA LEU A 321 11.39 -12.06 -5.94
C LEU A 321 11.07 -12.70 -7.29
N VAL A 322 12.10 -12.95 -8.06
CA VAL A 322 12.05 -13.71 -9.32
C VAL A 322 13.31 -14.56 -9.49
N LEU A 323 13.20 -15.63 -10.29
CA LEU A 323 14.30 -16.54 -10.57
C LEU A 323 15.54 -15.84 -11.17
N GLY A 324 15.35 -14.70 -11.83
CA GLY A 324 16.45 -13.90 -12.38
C GLY A 324 17.29 -13.16 -11.35
N LEU A 325 16.78 -12.99 -10.11
CA LEU A 325 17.47 -12.27 -9.04
C LEU A 325 18.06 -13.20 -7.97
N VAL A 326 17.38 -14.32 -7.67
CA VAL A 326 17.76 -15.20 -6.56
C VAL A 326 17.79 -16.68 -6.98
N PRO A 327 18.58 -17.52 -6.30
CA PRO A 327 18.51 -18.97 -6.46
C PRO A 327 17.13 -19.54 -6.11
N PRO A 328 16.71 -20.67 -6.72
CA PRO A 328 15.37 -21.23 -6.57
C PRO A 328 14.94 -21.52 -5.13
N GLU A 329 15.89 -21.84 -4.25
CA GLU A 329 15.61 -22.12 -2.82
C GLU A 329 14.99 -20.93 -2.09
N HIS A 330 15.30 -19.70 -2.48
CA HIS A 330 14.77 -18.47 -1.87
C HIS A 330 13.38 -18.08 -2.39
N LEU A 331 12.88 -18.72 -3.44
CA LEU A 331 11.52 -18.48 -3.96
C LEU A 331 10.46 -19.39 -3.31
N ARG A 332 10.84 -20.28 -2.37
CA ARG A 332 9.98 -21.42 -2.01
C ARG A 332 9.08 -21.21 -0.81
N HIS A 333 9.24 -20.12 -0.04
CA HIS A 333 8.60 -20.05 1.28
C HIS A 333 8.35 -18.65 1.84
N HIS A 334 8.71 -17.58 1.14
CA HIS A 334 8.68 -16.23 1.72
C HIS A 334 7.25 -15.78 2.04
N ILE A 335 6.31 -15.94 1.13
CA ILE A 335 4.91 -15.56 1.36
C ILE A 335 4.31 -16.42 2.46
N ARG A 336 4.56 -17.74 2.41
CA ARG A 336 4.05 -18.67 3.41
C ARG A 336 4.58 -18.37 4.81
N ASP A 337 5.90 -18.18 4.96
CA ASP A 337 6.51 -17.86 6.25
C ASP A 337 5.99 -16.51 6.80
N ALA A 338 5.77 -15.52 5.96
CA ALA A 338 5.15 -14.25 6.36
C ALA A 338 3.73 -14.45 6.91
N VAL A 339 2.92 -15.32 6.30
CA VAL A 339 1.56 -15.61 6.75
C VAL A 339 1.55 -16.52 7.99
N GLU A 340 2.38 -17.59 8.02
CA GLU A 340 2.34 -18.61 9.08
C GLU A 340 3.16 -18.25 10.30
N LEU A 341 4.40 -17.79 10.10
CA LEU A 341 5.34 -17.50 11.19
C LEU A 341 5.18 -16.10 11.74
N ALA A 342 5.17 -15.09 10.88
CA ALA A 342 5.04 -13.70 11.29
C ALA A 342 3.59 -13.32 11.63
N GLY A 343 2.61 -14.00 11.06
CA GLY A 343 1.20 -13.68 11.25
C GLY A 343 0.76 -12.43 10.49
N ALA A 344 1.29 -12.22 9.28
CA ALA A 344 0.96 -11.07 8.45
C ALA A 344 -0.54 -10.98 8.16
N HIS A 345 -1.06 -9.76 8.16
CA HIS A 345 -2.44 -9.44 7.81
C HIS A 345 -2.57 -9.02 6.34
N ARG A 346 -1.48 -8.52 5.75
CA ARG A 346 -1.36 -8.18 4.33
C ARG A 346 0.04 -8.54 3.85
N ILE A 347 0.13 -8.92 2.58
CA ILE A 347 1.40 -9.23 1.89
C ILE A 347 1.58 -8.26 0.73
N GLY A 348 2.63 -7.45 0.79
CA GLY A 348 3.05 -6.57 -0.30
C GLY A 348 3.69 -7.37 -1.43
N HIS A 349 3.37 -7.02 -2.67
CA HIS A 349 3.81 -7.62 -3.93
C HIS A 349 3.32 -9.04 -4.16
N ALA A 350 3.75 -10.00 -3.34
CA ALA A 350 3.32 -11.41 -3.41
C ALA A 350 3.51 -12.02 -4.83
N VAL A 351 4.66 -11.74 -5.48
CA VAL A 351 4.88 -12.05 -6.90
C VAL A 351 5.29 -13.50 -7.11
N ASP A 352 6.13 -14.06 -6.24
CA ASP A 352 6.75 -15.37 -6.44
C ASP A 352 5.88 -16.57 -6.01
N ILE A 353 4.60 -16.36 -5.72
CA ILE A 353 3.67 -17.42 -5.23
C ILE A 353 3.67 -18.69 -6.09
N GLY A 354 3.90 -18.55 -7.41
CA GLY A 354 3.98 -19.67 -8.34
C GLY A 354 5.26 -20.51 -8.19
N PHE A 355 6.26 -20.03 -7.47
CA PHE A 355 7.51 -20.73 -7.17
C PHE A 355 7.52 -21.34 -5.78
N GLU A 356 6.59 -20.95 -4.89
CA GLU A 356 6.50 -21.53 -3.56
C GLU A 356 6.20 -23.05 -3.61
N ASN A 357 6.75 -23.81 -2.66
CA ASN A 357 6.55 -25.27 -2.59
C ASN A 357 5.05 -25.64 -2.54
N ASP A 358 4.26 -24.84 -1.81
CA ASP A 358 2.83 -25.08 -1.56
C ASP A 358 2.02 -23.83 -1.91
N GLY A 359 2.25 -23.25 -3.10
CA GLY A 359 1.65 -21.96 -3.50
C GLY A 359 0.11 -21.97 -3.51
N PHE A 360 -0.53 -23.08 -3.92
CA PHE A 360 -1.99 -23.19 -3.86
C PHE A 360 -2.52 -23.25 -2.43
N GLU A 361 -1.85 -23.97 -1.56
CA GLU A 361 -2.16 -24.06 -0.13
C GLU A 361 -1.91 -22.71 0.56
N THR A 362 -0.87 -22.01 0.17
CA THR A 362 -0.56 -20.65 0.66
C THR A 362 -1.67 -19.68 0.27
N MET A 363 -2.15 -19.68 -0.98
CA MET A 363 -3.31 -18.88 -1.40
C MET A 363 -4.59 -19.26 -0.65
N ALA A 364 -4.84 -20.56 -0.46
CA ALA A 364 -5.98 -21.03 0.34
C ALA A 364 -5.90 -20.56 1.80
N LEU A 365 -4.71 -20.56 2.39
CA LEU A 365 -4.46 -20.05 3.73
C LEU A 365 -4.66 -18.54 3.82
N MET A 366 -4.16 -17.76 2.85
CA MET A 366 -4.40 -16.31 2.77
C MET A 366 -5.91 -16.00 2.73
N LYS A 367 -6.66 -16.70 1.87
CA LYS A 367 -8.13 -16.56 1.82
C LYS A 367 -8.78 -16.92 3.16
N GLN A 368 -8.42 -18.04 3.77
CA GLN A 368 -9.00 -18.50 5.03
C GLN A 368 -8.76 -17.52 6.16
N ARG A 369 -7.56 -16.93 6.24
CA ARG A 369 -7.17 -15.97 7.28
C ARG A 369 -7.55 -14.54 6.97
N GLY A 370 -8.07 -14.26 5.77
CA GLY A 370 -8.38 -12.92 5.30
C GLY A 370 -7.12 -12.06 5.11
N VAL A 371 -6.01 -12.67 4.68
CA VAL A 371 -4.77 -11.95 4.34
C VAL A 371 -4.89 -11.40 2.94
N ALA A 372 -4.80 -10.09 2.77
CA ALA A 372 -4.90 -9.46 1.46
C ALA A 372 -3.53 -9.37 0.76
N ALA A 373 -3.53 -9.55 -0.57
CA ALA A 373 -2.39 -9.24 -1.41
C ALA A 373 -2.43 -7.76 -1.84
N GLU A 374 -1.37 -7.01 -1.56
CA GLU A 374 -1.16 -5.63 -2.00
C GLU A 374 -0.41 -5.63 -3.33
N ILE A 375 -1.12 -5.42 -4.42
CA ILE A 375 -0.60 -5.58 -5.78
C ILE A 375 -0.11 -4.24 -6.32
N CYS A 376 1.19 -4.16 -6.60
CA CYS A 376 1.93 -3.01 -7.12
C CYS A 376 2.39 -3.29 -8.55
N LEU A 377 1.47 -3.28 -9.54
CA LEU A 377 1.71 -3.76 -10.91
C LEU A 377 2.88 -3.05 -11.59
N THR A 378 3.00 -1.74 -11.40
CA THR A 378 4.06 -0.96 -12.06
C THR A 378 5.41 -1.19 -11.40
N SER A 379 5.46 -1.28 -10.08
CA SER A 379 6.66 -1.62 -9.35
C SER A 379 7.17 -3.01 -9.73
N ASN A 380 6.29 -4.02 -9.74
CA ASN A 380 6.65 -5.39 -10.11
C ASN A 380 7.17 -5.49 -11.57
N ASP A 381 6.62 -4.70 -12.49
CA ASP A 381 7.16 -4.60 -13.86
C ASP A 381 8.52 -3.90 -13.86
N GLY A 382 8.64 -2.76 -13.20
CA GLY A 382 9.86 -1.94 -13.20
C GLY A 382 11.06 -2.61 -12.51
N ILE A 383 10.83 -3.24 -11.36
CA ILE A 383 11.88 -3.86 -10.54
C ILE A 383 12.19 -5.28 -11.01
N LEU A 384 11.14 -6.09 -11.19
CA LEU A 384 11.27 -7.54 -11.42
C LEU A 384 11.09 -7.95 -12.88
N GLY A 385 10.60 -7.05 -13.75
CA GLY A 385 10.21 -7.37 -15.12
C GLY A 385 8.92 -8.20 -15.21
N VAL A 386 8.19 -8.39 -14.10
CA VAL A 386 6.98 -9.23 -14.04
C VAL A 386 5.76 -8.44 -14.47
N ARG A 387 5.13 -8.85 -15.57
CA ARG A 387 4.01 -8.13 -16.19
C ARG A 387 3.07 -9.05 -16.96
N GLY A 388 1.87 -8.56 -17.21
CA GLY A 388 0.90 -9.27 -18.04
C GLY A 388 0.59 -10.66 -17.48
N ARG A 389 0.75 -11.69 -18.30
CA ARG A 389 0.42 -13.07 -17.96
C ARG A 389 1.38 -13.72 -16.96
N GLU A 390 2.53 -13.12 -16.71
CA GLU A 390 3.51 -13.61 -15.74
C GLU A 390 3.18 -13.16 -14.31
N HIS A 391 2.34 -12.12 -14.17
CA HIS A 391 1.95 -11.59 -12.86
C HIS A 391 0.81 -12.42 -12.25
N PRO A 392 0.90 -12.82 -10.96
CA PRO A 392 -0.05 -13.74 -10.32
C PRO A 392 -1.40 -13.12 -9.93
N LEU A 393 -1.68 -11.86 -10.25
CA LEU A 393 -2.98 -11.22 -9.94
C LEU A 393 -4.19 -12.07 -10.34
N PRO A 394 -4.25 -12.67 -11.56
CA PRO A 394 -5.39 -13.52 -11.93
C PRO A 394 -5.54 -14.76 -11.05
N ASP A 395 -4.42 -15.34 -10.58
CA ASP A 395 -4.42 -16.53 -9.74
C ASP A 395 -4.94 -16.22 -8.34
N TYR A 396 -4.54 -15.10 -7.74
CA TYR A 396 -5.10 -14.61 -6.48
C TYR A 396 -6.61 -14.38 -6.58
N LEU A 397 -7.08 -13.77 -7.67
CA LEU A 397 -8.50 -13.54 -7.90
C LEU A 397 -9.26 -14.86 -8.06
N ALA A 398 -8.72 -15.82 -8.82
CA ALA A 398 -9.31 -17.15 -9.02
C ALA A 398 -9.35 -17.95 -7.72
N ALA A 399 -8.32 -17.87 -6.88
CA ALA A 399 -8.28 -18.49 -5.56
C ALA A 399 -9.23 -17.81 -4.55
N GLY A 400 -9.70 -16.61 -4.84
CA GLY A 400 -10.54 -15.80 -3.95
C GLY A 400 -9.77 -15.18 -2.80
N VAL A 401 -8.47 -14.95 -2.98
CA VAL A 401 -7.65 -14.13 -2.09
C VAL A 401 -8.08 -12.67 -2.22
N PRO A 402 -8.26 -11.94 -1.12
CA PRO A 402 -8.54 -10.51 -1.20
C PRO A 402 -7.38 -9.77 -1.86
N VAL A 403 -7.69 -8.88 -2.81
CA VAL A 403 -6.70 -8.07 -3.51
C VAL A 403 -6.99 -6.59 -3.28
N VAL A 404 -5.94 -5.82 -3.04
CA VAL A 404 -5.92 -4.35 -3.11
C VAL A 404 -4.88 -3.92 -4.14
N LEU A 405 -5.14 -2.83 -4.87
CA LEU A 405 -4.14 -2.19 -5.71
C LEU A 405 -3.44 -1.11 -4.89
N ALA A 406 -2.13 -1.02 -5.03
CA ALA A 406 -1.30 -0.07 -4.30
C ALA A 406 -0.24 0.54 -5.22
N SER A 407 0.28 1.71 -4.84
CA SER A 407 1.17 2.50 -5.70
C SER A 407 2.65 2.27 -5.45
N ASP A 408 3.01 1.76 -4.26
CA ASP A 408 4.38 1.62 -3.79
C ASP A 408 5.11 2.98 -3.75
N ASP A 409 6.04 3.22 -4.63
CA ASP A 409 6.83 4.45 -4.74
C ASP A 409 6.41 5.27 -5.97
N GLU A 410 5.29 5.99 -5.87
CA GLU A 410 4.71 6.78 -6.98
C GLU A 410 5.71 7.72 -7.66
N GLY A 411 6.58 8.36 -6.88
CA GLY A 411 7.56 9.32 -7.37
C GLY A 411 8.67 8.66 -8.18
N ILE A 412 9.24 7.56 -7.66
CA ILE A 412 10.28 6.79 -8.35
C ILE A 412 9.68 6.14 -9.59
N SER A 413 8.56 5.46 -9.47
CA SER A 413 7.88 4.74 -10.58
C SER A 413 7.23 5.68 -11.59
N ARG A 414 7.10 6.99 -11.29
CA ARG A 414 6.48 8.01 -12.15
C ARG A 414 5.01 7.75 -12.45
N ILE A 415 4.27 7.30 -11.45
CA ILE A 415 2.86 6.92 -11.54
C ILE A 415 2.02 7.62 -10.46
N ASP A 416 0.76 7.28 -10.45
CA ASP A 416 -0.19 7.48 -9.35
C ASP A 416 -1.09 6.23 -9.21
N LEU A 417 -1.83 6.10 -8.12
CA LEU A 417 -2.69 4.94 -7.91
C LEU A 417 -3.73 4.77 -9.04
N SER A 418 -4.17 5.86 -9.68
CA SER A 418 -5.07 5.76 -10.85
C SER A 418 -4.42 5.04 -12.03
N HIS A 419 -3.09 5.10 -12.16
CA HIS A 419 -2.34 4.36 -13.16
C HIS A 419 -2.40 2.85 -12.89
N GLU A 420 -2.30 2.42 -11.65
CA GLU A 420 -2.43 1.01 -11.26
C GLU A 420 -3.82 0.46 -11.63
N TYR A 421 -4.87 1.23 -11.39
CA TYR A 421 -6.22 0.87 -11.83
C TYR A 421 -6.34 0.81 -13.36
N VAL A 422 -5.68 1.70 -14.11
CA VAL A 422 -5.62 1.65 -15.58
C VAL A 422 -4.92 0.36 -16.03
N ARG A 423 -3.76 0.02 -15.43
CA ARG A 423 -3.04 -1.21 -15.75
C ARG A 423 -3.87 -2.45 -15.45
N ALA A 424 -4.51 -2.50 -14.28
CA ALA A 424 -5.38 -3.61 -13.90
C ALA A 424 -6.53 -3.81 -14.90
N ALA A 425 -7.21 -2.73 -15.29
CA ALA A 425 -8.29 -2.80 -16.27
C ALA A 425 -7.83 -3.21 -17.67
N SER A 426 -6.76 -2.57 -18.19
CA SER A 426 -6.32 -2.78 -19.56
C SER A 426 -5.56 -4.09 -19.77
N THR A 427 -4.75 -4.51 -18.79
CA THR A 427 -3.91 -5.70 -18.90
C THR A 427 -4.70 -6.99 -18.63
N TYR A 428 -5.58 -6.96 -17.61
CA TYR A 428 -6.32 -8.16 -17.16
C TYR A 428 -7.80 -8.15 -17.55
N GLY A 429 -8.24 -7.14 -18.29
CA GLY A 429 -9.62 -7.05 -18.78
C GLY A 429 -10.65 -6.83 -17.67
N LEU A 430 -10.23 -6.36 -16.49
CA LEU A 430 -11.11 -6.22 -15.34
C LEU A 430 -12.22 -5.23 -15.61
N GLY A 431 -13.45 -5.60 -15.20
CA GLY A 431 -14.63 -4.77 -15.33
C GLY A 431 -14.82 -3.79 -14.18
N TYR A 432 -15.74 -2.84 -14.34
CA TYR A 432 -16.02 -1.82 -13.32
C TYR A 432 -16.34 -2.41 -11.94
N ALA A 433 -17.10 -3.50 -11.88
CA ALA A 433 -17.49 -4.14 -10.63
C ALA A 433 -16.27 -4.66 -9.84
N GLN A 434 -15.28 -5.25 -10.54
CA GLN A 434 -14.05 -5.74 -9.92
C GLN A 434 -13.18 -4.59 -9.39
N LEU A 435 -13.04 -3.51 -10.17
CA LEU A 435 -12.31 -2.31 -9.74
C LEU A 435 -12.98 -1.63 -8.54
N LYS A 436 -14.32 -1.56 -8.52
CA LYS A 436 -15.09 -1.08 -7.36
C LYS A 436 -14.86 -1.98 -6.15
N GLN A 437 -14.75 -3.30 -6.34
CA GLN A 437 -14.42 -4.23 -5.26
C GLN A 437 -13.01 -3.99 -4.70
N PHE A 438 -12.00 -3.72 -5.53
CA PHE A 438 -10.65 -3.36 -5.05
C PHE A 438 -10.67 -2.09 -4.19
N SER A 439 -11.47 -1.09 -4.59
CA SER A 439 -11.65 0.11 -3.77
C SER A 439 -12.32 -0.18 -2.42
N ARG A 440 -13.29 -1.10 -2.36
CA ARG A 440 -13.90 -1.56 -1.11
C ARG A 440 -12.91 -2.34 -0.26
N ASN A 441 -12.15 -3.25 -0.89
CA ASN A 441 -11.13 -4.05 -0.23
C ASN A 441 -10.06 -3.14 0.42
N SER A 442 -9.66 -2.05 -0.22
CA SER A 442 -8.63 -1.17 0.34
C SER A 442 -9.03 -0.59 1.71
N LEU A 443 -10.30 -0.32 1.95
CA LEU A 443 -10.78 0.08 3.28
C LEU A 443 -11.10 -1.10 4.19
N GLU A 444 -11.55 -2.25 3.64
CA GLU A 444 -11.81 -3.45 4.43
C GLU A 444 -10.55 -3.99 5.07
N TYR A 445 -9.46 -4.06 4.30
CA TYR A 445 -8.17 -4.57 4.75
C TYR A 445 -7.24 -3.49 5.29
N SER A 446 -7.71 -2.23 5.41
CA SER A 446 -6.97 -1.18 6.12
C SER A 446 -6.84 -1.52 7.61
N PHE A 447 -5.81 -0.97 8.24
CA PHE A 447 -5.62 -1.08 9.68
C PHE A 447 -6.33 0.00 10.49
N LEU A 448 -7.27 0.70 9.86
CA LEU A 448 -8.14 1.65 10.54
C LEU A 448 -8.86 0.99 11.72
N PRO A 449 -8.95 1.67 12.88
CA PRO A 449 -9.61 1.12 14.06
C PRO A 449 -11.12 0.96 13.86
N GLY A 450 -11.65 -0.02 14.58
CA GLY A 450 -13.08 -0.33 14.60
C GLY A 450 -13.47 -1.51 13.72
N THR A 451 -14.76 -1.80 13.71
CA THR A 451 -15.37 -2.91 13.00
C THR A 451 -15.74 -2.51 11.57
N SER A 452 -15.86 -3.49 10.68
CA SER A 452 -16.28 -3.24 9.29
C SER A 452 -17.76 -2.81 9.20
N LEU A 453 -18.09 -2.04 8.18
CA LEU A 453 -19.45 -1.82 7.70
C LEU A 453 -20.05 -3.11 7.11
N TRP A 454 -19.19 -3.98 6.60
CA TRP A 454 -19.59 -5.16 5.86
C TRP A 454 -19.69 -6.39 6.79
N GLN A 455 -20.81 -7.10 6.72
CA GLN A 455 -20.92 -8.47 7.19
C GLN A 455 -20.22 -9.41 6.20
N ASP A 456 -20.25 -9.03 4.92
CA ASP A 456 -19.60 -9.73 3.81
C ASP A 456 -19.18 -8.68 2.77
N ALA A 457 -17.90 -8.35 2.76
CA ALA A 457 -17.35 -7.31 1.89
C ALA A 457 -17.38 -7.73 0.41
N ALA A 458 -17.19 -9.01 0.10
CA ALA A 458 -17.21 -9.52 -1.27
C ALA A 458 -18.61 -9.39 -1.93
N GLN A 459 -19.66 -9.54 -1.13
CA GLN A 459 -21.05 -9.38 -1.57
C GLN A 459 -21.62 -7.99 -1.29
N ALA A 460 -20.83 -7.06 -0.74
CA ALA A 460 -21.27 -5.75 -0.29
C ALA A 460 -22.48 -5.80 0.66
N ARG A 461 -22.55 -6.85 1.49
CA ARG A 461 -23.64 -7.03 2.45
C ARG A 461 -23.29 -6.33 3.75
N VAL A 462 -24.07 -5.31 4.10
CA VAL A 462 -23.88 -4.53 5.34
C VAL A 462 -24.23 -5.30 6.61
N VAL A 463 -23.66 -4.86 7.72
CA VAL A 463 -23.97 -5.35 9.07
C VAL A 463 -25.46 -5.14 9.44
N SER A 464 -25.95 -5.91 10.40
CA SER A 464 -27.36 -5.87 10.80
C SER A 464 -27.84 -4.48 11.23
N ALA A 465 -26.98 -3.68 11.86
CA ALA A 465 -27.28 -2.31 12.27
C ALA A 465 -27.65 -1.39 11.10
N CYS A 466 -27.05 -1.62 9.91
CA CYS A 466 -27.26 -0.80 8.71
C CYS A 466 -28.12 -1.48 7.62
N ARG A 467 -28.72 -2.65 7.88
CA ARG A 467 -29.42 -3.45 6.85
C ARG A 467 -30.62 -2.77 6.18
N ARG A 468 -31.16 -1.70 6.78
CA ARG A 468 -32.30 -0.94 6.24
C ARG A 468 -31.87 0.33 5.51
N ASP A 469 -30.58 0.64 5.56
CA ASP A 469 -30.00 1.85 5.01
C ASP A 469 -29.38 1.55 3.65
N VAL A 470 -29.39 2.54 2.77
CA VAL A 470 -28.58 2.51 1.54
C VAL A 470 -27.16 2.95 1.93
N PRO A 471 -26.11 2.13 1.71
CA PRO A 471 -24.75 2.51 2.03
C PRO A 471 -24.36 3.84 1.36
N GLY A 472 -23.82 4.77 2.15
CA GLY A 472 -23.46 6.10 1.66
C GLY A 472 -24.56 7.16 1.76
N ALA A 473 -25.80 6.80 2.15
CA ALA A 473 -26.87 7.77 2.31
C ALA A 473 -26.52 8.90 3.29
N ALA A 474 -26.96 10.12 2.99
CA ALA A 474 -26.65 11.31 3.80
C ALA A 474 -27.23 11.23 5.24
N GLN A 475 -28.31 10.48 5.41
CA GLN A 475 -29.00 10.33 6.70
C GLN A 475 -29.19 8.83 7.00
N PRO A 476 -28.20 8.17 7.62
CA PRO A 476 -28.34 6.80 8.09
C PRO A 476 -29.35 6.73 9.25
N SER A 477 -29.99 5.57 9.43
CA SER A 477 -30.85 5.33 10.59
C SER A 477 -30.08 5.48 11.90
N PRO A 478 -30.75 5.75 13.06
CA PRO A 478 -30.04 5.93 14.33
C PRO A 478 -29.14 4.74 14.70
N ALA A 479 -29.54 3.51 14.41
CA ALA A 479 -28.75 2.32 14.69
C ALA A 479 -27.49 2.26 13.81
N CYS A 480 -27.62 2.59 12.52
CA CYS A 480 -26.48 2.66 11.61
C CYS A 480 -25.55 3.84 11.94
N ALA A 481 -26.10 5.01 12.24
CA ALA A 481 -25.34 6.18 12.68
C ALA A 481 -24.46 5.88 13.91
N ALA A 482 -25.01 5.22 14.91
CA ALA A 482 -24.27 4.80 16.09
C ALA A 482 -23.14 3.81 15.76
N TRP A 483 -23.38 2.85 14.86
CA TRP A 483 -22.34 1.93 14.37
C TRP A 483 -21.20 2.67 13.69
N LEU A 484 -21.51 3.61 12.78
CA LEU A 484 -20.53 4.39 12.04
C LEU A 484 -19.70 5.31 12.97
N GLN A 485 -20.34 5.91 14.00
CA GLN A 485 -19.63 6.72 14.99
C GLN A 485 -18.69 5.88 15.87
N GLY A 486 -19.02 4.63 16.13
CA GLY A 486 -18.19 3.70 16.91
C GLY A 486 -17.03 3.08 16.14
N SER A 487 -16.90 3.31 14.83
CA SER A 487 -15.89 2.68 13.98
C SER A 487 -15.38 3.63 12.89
N GLU A 488 -14.09 4.00 12.99
CA GLU A 488 -13.45 4.81 11.95
C GLU A 488 -13.47 4.09 10.59
N ARG A 489 -13.18 2.78 10.58
CA ARG A 489 -13.24 1.95 9.36
C ARG A 489 -14.62 1.99 8.72
N ALA A 490 -15.68 1.68 9.47
CA ALA A 490 -17.05 1.72 8.95
C ALA A 490 -17.45 3.11 8.44
N GLY A 491 -17.04 4.16 9.14
CA GLY A 491 -17.27 5.54 8.70
C GLY A 491 -16.60 5.85 7.36
N ARG A 492 -15.35 5.38 7.14
CA ARG A 492 -14.65 5.55 5.85
C ARG A 492 -15.27 4.69 4.74
N GLN A 493 -15.69 3.48 5.04
CA GLN A 493 -16.42 2.63 4.10
C GLN A 493 -17.77 3.25 3.67
N TRP A 494 -18.48 3.86 4.61
CA TRP A 494 -19.70 4.60 4.31
C TRP A 494 -19.44 5.81 3.42
N ALA A 495 -18.37 6.56 3.70
CA ALA A 495 -17.97 7.70 2.88
C ALA A 495 -17.55 7.27 1.46
N LEU A 496 -16.94 6.10 1.31
CA LEU A 496 -16.62 5.53 0.00
C LEU A 496 -17.88 5.22 -0.81
N GLU A 497 -18.90 4.62 -0.21
CA GLU A 497 -20.16 4.33 -0.89
C GLU A 497 -20.88 5.64 -1.30
N ALA A 498 -20.86 6.67 -0.45
CA ALA A 498 -21.38 8.00 -0.81
C ALA A 498 -20.59 8.63 -1.99
N ALA A 499 -19.28 8.40 -2.05
CA ALA A 499 -18.47 8.88 -3.16
C ALA A 499 -18.80 8.11 -4.46
N PHE A 500 -19.02 6.79 -4.38
CA PHE A 500 -19.49 5.99 -5.52
C PHE A 500 -20.86 6.43 -6.02
N GLU A 501 -21.81 6.70 -5.13
CA GLU A 501 -23.13 7.20 -5.52
C GLU A 501 -23.00 8.50 -6.34
N ARG A 502 -22.23 9.49 -5.83
CA ARG A 502 -21.98 10.74 -6.58
C ARG A 502 -21.29 10.50 -7.92
N PHE A 503 -20.31 9.62 -7.96
CA PHE A 503 -19.58 9.27 -9.18
C PHE A 503 -20.51 8.63 -10.23
N GLU A 504 -21.32 7.65 -9.82
CA GLU A 504 -22.23 6.89 -10.69
C GLU A 504 -23.41 7.76 -11.20
N GLN A 505 -23.82 8.77 -10.43
CA GLN A 505 -24.83 9.74 -10.83
C GLN A 505 -24.31 10.82 -11.79
N SER A 506 -23.01 10.87 -12.06
CA SER A 506 -22.42 11.90 -12.92
C SER A 506 -23.05 11.92 -14.32
N PRO A 507 -23.44 13.11 -14.85
CA PRO A 507 -23.98 13.23 -16.21
C PRO A 507 -23.04 12.73 -17.31
N GLN A 508 -21.76 12.62 -17.03
CA GLN A 508 -20.74 12.19 -18.00
C GLN A 508 -20.95 10.73 -18.42
N TRP A 509 -21.39 9.88 -17.50
CA TRP A 509 -21.66 8.47 -17.76
C TRP A 509 -23.05 8.23 -18.37
N ARG A 510 -23.86 9.29 -18.51
CA ARG A 510 -25.19 9.25 -19.12
C ARG A 510 -25.16 9.48 -20.63
N ARG A 511 -24.05 9.97 -21.17
CA ARG A 511 -23.91 10.20 -22.62
C ARG A 511 -23.75 8.87 -23.32
N PRO A 512 -24.52 8.60 -24.43
CA PRO A 512 -24.32 7.40 -25.22
C PRO A 512 -22.87 7.34 -25.70
N ALA A 513 -22.33 6.11 -25.77
CA ALA A 513 -21.01 5.88 -26.34
C ALA A 513 -20.91 6.62 -27.67
N LEU A 514 -19.88 7.42 -27.86
CA LEU A 514 -19.56 8.01 -29.16
C LEU A 514 -19.40 6.85 -30.13
N ARG A 515 -20.47 6.57 -30.93
CA ARG A 515 -20.39 5.55 -31.97
C ARG A 515 -19.20 5.91 -32.83
N SER A 516 -18.20 5.04 -32.89
CA SER A 516 -17.20 5.09 -33.94
C SER A 516 -17.96 4.99 -35.26
N ARG A 517 -18.11 6.11 -35.96
CA ARG A 517 -18.41 6.03 -37.38
C ARG A 517 -17.22 5.30 -37.98
N GLY A 518 -17.44 4.02 -38.31
CA GLY A 518 -16.49 3.26 -39.06
C GLY A 518 -16.12 4.05 -40.32
N ARG A 519 -14.96 4.66 -40.30
CA ARG A 519 -14.22 4.97 -41.52
C ARG A 519 -13.10 3.95 -41.55
N GLY A 520 -13.27 2.97 -42.42
CA GLY A 520 -12.14 2.16 -42.85
C GLY A 520 -11.02 3.10 -43.33
N LEU A 521 -9.85 2.88 -42.78
CA LEU A 521 -8.58 3.24 -43.38
C LEU A 521 -7.87 1.94 -43.70
#